data_1231fb539e54ee644c45ed853b55e879
#
_entry.id   1231fb539e54ee644c45ed853b55e879
#
_cell.length_a   1.000
_cell.length_b   1.000
_cell.length_c   1.000
_cell.angle_alpha   90.00
_cell.angle_beta   90.00
_cell.angle_gamma   90.00
#
_symmetry.space_group_name_H-M   'P 1'
#
loop_
_entity.id
_entity.type
_entity.pdbx_description
1 polymer ?
#
loop_
_entity_poly.entity_id
_entity_poly.type
_entity_poly.pdbx_seq_one_letter_code
_entity_poly.pdbx_strand_id
1 'polypeptide(L)'
;ASADGQMAADTPVKLSALTNSSFLLGDVNAGRLFVSYDQGVGPAEPITTPIRNDKIEFTNPGVVNLTSVDYFGIPIDVQTLDASNTALDSLTYRCHTSTILPKLQGIAGVTGAQINTAGGNFSRFLSPQISPPASYPLMTSYLSSMTGKTITVDSTYYGNPLTTTNYTGTFAADGSITLTGTITTPSTSSTVAGQPLAIGGAQLLQGIYTGNGNYTVGGQPAAVSDNDVYAVIYRDVAAGFALGYWGGKYGNSTSSWKGQPPFAAAWNTPPAFTPYFNQYAQIIGEYSDSYGFSFS
;
A
#
# COMPACT_ATOMS: atom_id res chain seq x y z
N ALA A 1 -4.70 -7.34 -24.15
CA ALA A 1 -4.99 -6.77 -25.46
C ALA A 1 -6.32 -6.01 -25.41
N SER A 2 -6.49 -4.99 -26.27
CA SER A 2 -7.78 -4.32 -26.41
C SER A 2 -8.77 -5.20 -27.23
N ALA A 3 -10.08 -5.04 -26.96
CA ALA A 3 -11.12 -5.78 -27.65
C ALA A 3 -11.27 -5.36 -29.13
N ASP A 4 -10.84 -4.16 -29.49
CA ASP A 4 -10.83 -3.63 -30.87
C ASP A 4 -9.53 -3.90 -31.64
N GLY A 5 -8.60 -4.64 -31.03
CA GLY A 5 -7.32 -5.00 -31.65
C GLY A 5 -6.29 -3.88 -31.80
N GLN A 6 -6.59 -2.67 -31.31
CA GLN A 6 -5.65 -1.53 -31.42
C GLN A 6 -4.43 -1.69 -30.48
N MET A 7 -4.56 -2.44 -29.39
CA MET A 7 -3.49 -2.71 -28.43
C MET A 7 -3.34 -4.20 -28.20
N ALA A 8 -2.16 -4.74 -28.45
CA ALA A 8 -1.79 -6.08 -27.97
C ALA A 8 -1.34 -6.02 -26.49
N ALA A 9 -1.51 -7.14 -25.78
CA ALA A 9 -0.93 -7.24 -24.44
C ALA A 9 0.60 -7.09 -24.51
N ASP A 10 1.16 -6.43 -23.52
CA ASP A 10 2.61 -6.25 -23.34
C ASP A 10 3.34 -5.59 -24.53
N THR A 11 2.59 -4.93 -25.40
CA THR A 11 3.13 -4.23 -26.56
C THR A 11 2.84 -2.75 -26.47
N PRO A 12 3.87 -1.90 -26.29
CA PRO A 12 3.68 -0.45 -26.25
C PRO A 12 3.12 0.11 -27.55
N VAL A 13 2.15 1.00 -27.43
CA VAL A 13 1.53 1.70 -28.57
C VAL A 13 1.59 3.20 -28.30
N LYS A 14 1.94 3.99 -29.34
CA LYS A 14 1.87 5.46 -29.21
C LYS A 14 0.42 5.90 -29.12
N LEU A 15 0.10 6.80 -28.18
CA LEU A 15 -1.24 7.35 -28.02
C LEU A 15 -1.77 7.93 -29.35
N SER A 16 -0.91 8.58 -30.14
CA SER A 16 -1.25 9.14 -31.45
C SER A 16 -1.53 8.08 -32.53
N ALA A 17 -1.21 6.81 -32.30
CA ALA A 17 -1.54 5.72 -33.20
C ALA A 17 -2.89 5.07 -32.90
N LEU A 18 -3.52 5.41 -31.77
CA LEU A 18 -4.86 4.95 -31.42
C LEU A 18 -5.92 5.82 -32.13
N THR A 19 -6.95 5.19 -32.65
CA THR A 19 -8.10 5.88 -33.24
C THR A 19 -8.78 6.77 -32.20
N ASN A 20 -8.81 8.07 -32.41
CA ASN A 20 -9.34 9.06 -31.46
C ASN A 20 -8.69 8.99 -30.07
N SER A 21 -7.42 8.55 -29.99
CA SER A 21 -6.71 8.32 -28.73
C SER A 21 -7.47 7.40 -27.77
N SER A 22 -8.20 6.42 -28.30
CA SER A 22 -9.04 5.51 -27.56
C SER A 22 -8.84 4.04 -27.98
N PHE A 23 -9.21 3.12 -27.11
CA PHE A 23 -9.28 1.69 -27.39
C PHE A 23 -10.41 1.07 -26.56
N LEU A 24 -10.92 -0.07 -27.02
CA LEU A 24 -11.94 -0.82 -26.29
C LEU A 24 -11.29 -1.82 -25.33
N LEU A 25 -11.58 -1.69 -24.07
CA LEU A 25 -11.12 -2.63 -23.05
C LEU A 25 -12.06 -3.86 -23.02
N GLY A 26 -11.50 -5.04 -23.20
CA GLY A 26 -12.21 -6.30 -22.96
C GLY A 26 -12.27 -6.66 -21.48
N ASP A 27 -12.79 -7.86 -21.18
CA ASP A 27 -12.77 -8.40 -19.81
C ASP A 27 -11.32 -8.63 -19.37
N VAL A 28 -10.97 -8.04 -18.23
CA VAL A 28 -9.62 -8.09 -17.66
C VAL A 28 -9.73 -8.26 -16.15
N ASN A 29 -9.01 -9.22 -15.62
CA ASN A 29 -8.84 -9.39 -14.19
C ASN A 29 -7.41 -8.95 -13.79
N ALA A 30 -7.31 -8.02 -12.85
CA ALA A 30 -6.04 -7.48 -12.35
C ALA A 30 -5.11 -6.94 -13.46
N GLY A 31 -5.66 -6.11 -14.36
CA GLY A 31 -4.92 -5.47 -15.44
C GLY A 31 -4.12 -4.25 -14.98
N ARG A 32 -3.07 -3.93 -15.74
CA ARG A 32 -2.30 -2.69 -15.58
C ARG A 32 -2.18 -1.98 -16.92
N LEU A 33 -2.41 -0.67 -16.91
CA LEU A 33 -2.12 0.21 -18.04
C LEU A 33 -0.96 1.13 -17.65
N PHE A 34 0.15 0.99 -18.36
CA PHE A 34 1.32 1.85 -18.19
C PHE A 34 1.22 3.05 -19.13
N VAL A 35 1.49 4.23 -18.60
CA VAL A 35 1.63 5.47 -19.35
C VAL A 35 3.09 5.90 -19.25
N SER A 36 3.75 6.15 -20.36
CA SER A 36 5.17 6.52 -20.39
C SER A 36 5.44 7.65 -21.36
N TYR A 37 6.51 8.42 -21.08
CA TYR A 37 7.04 9.42 -22.00
C TYR A 37 8.14 8.80 -22.87
N ASP A 38 8.21 9.25 -24.12
CA ASP A 38 9.26 9.01 -25.12
C ASP A 38 9.39 7.57 -25.63
N GLN A 39 9.36 6.56 -24.76
CA GLN A 39 9.46 5.16 -25.19
C GLN A 39 8.51 4.27 -24.39
N GLY A 40 8.10 3.16 -24.98
CA GLY A 40 7.20 2.21 -24.35
C GLY A 40 7.85 1.49 -23.17
N VAL A 41 7.01 1.10 -22.22
CA VAL A 41 7.36 0.30 -21.04
C VAL A 41 6.50 -0.94 -21.04
N GLY A 42 7.11 -2.09 -20.82
CA GLY A 42 6.39 -3.36 -20.61
C GLY A 42 6.37 -3.78 -19.13
N PRO A 43 5.52 -4.75 -18.77
CA PRO A 43 5.41 -5.23 -17.39
C PRO A 43 6.67 -5.95 -16.89
N ALA A 44 7.52 -6.42 -17.81
CA ALA A 44 8.80 -7.08 -17.48
C ALA A 44 9.97 -6.09 -17.32
N GLU A 45 9.76 -4.80 -17.57
CA GLU A 45 10.82 -3.81 -17.41
C GLU A 45 11.25 -3.71 -15.94
N PRO A 46 12.58 -3.69 -15.69
CA PRO A 46 13.08 -3.49 -14.33
C PRO A 46 12.55 -2.20 -13.72
N ILE A 47 12.21 -2.22 -12.45
CA ILE A 47 11.71 -1.05 -11.72
C ILE A 47 12.69 0.13 -11.77
N THR A 48 13.97 -0.15 -11.98
CA THR A 48 15.06 0.83 -12.13
C THR A 48 15.26 1.34 -13.54
N THR A 49 14.51 0.86 -14.53
CA THR A 49 14.63 1.33 -15.93
C THR A 49 14.42 2.85 -15.97
N PRO A 50 15.32 3.61 -16.59
CA PRO A 50 15.33 5.06 -16.56
C PRO A 50 14.32 5.70 -17.52
N ILE A 51 13.12 5.16 -17.58
CA ILE A 51 11.99 5.65 -18.38
C ILE A 51 10.96 6.24 -17.47
N ARG A 52 10.55 7.48 -17.70
CA ARG A 52 9.50 8.11 -16.94
C ARG A 52 8.16 7.49 -17.29
N ASN A 53 7.56 6.81 -16.33
CA ASN A 53 6.24 6.19 -16.48
C ASN A 53 5.51 6.13 -15.14
N ASP A 54 4.23 5.83 -15.23
CA ASP A 54 3.39 5.42 -14.12
C ASP A 54 2.31 4.46 -14.64
N LYS A 55 1.46 3.96 -13.74
CA LYS A 55 0.45 2.96 -14.08
C LYS A 55 -0.87 3.22 -13.35
N ILE A 56 -1.93 2.73 -13.95
CA ILE A 56 -3.22 2.49 -13.30
C ILE A 56 -3.50 0.99 -13.23
N GLU A 57 -4.20 0.55 -12.22
CA GLU A 57 -4.64 -0.83 -12.08
C GLU A 57 -6.16 -0.89 -12.23
N PHE A 58 -6.65 -1.96 -12.86
CA PHE A 58 -8.08 -2.11 -13.11
C PHE A 58 -8.50 -3.57 -13.25
N THR A 59 -9.77 -3.81 -12.94
CA THR A 59 -10.51 -5.03 -13.29
C THR A 59 -11.73 -4.59 -14.10
N ASN A 60 -11.94 -5.12 -15.29
CA ASN A 60 -13.09 -4.80 -16.13
C ASN A 60 -13.91 -6.07 -16.45
N PRO A 61 -15.19 -6.13 -16.11
CA PRO A 61 -15.95 -5.11 -15.38
C PRO A 61 -15.54 -5.08 -13.88
N GLY A 62 -15.56 -3.92 -13.26
CA GLY A 62 -15.30 -3.81 -11.84
C GLY A 62 -14.73 -2.47 -11.39
N VAL A 63 -13.45 -2.42 -11.09
CA VAL A 63 -12.80 -1.29 -10.42
C VAL A 63 -11.59 -0.78 -11.18
N VAL A 64 -11.29 0.50 -10.99
CA VAL A 64 -10.04 1.15 -11.39
C VAL A 64 -9.43 1.85 -10.18
N ASN A 65 -8.11 1.82 -10.05
CA ASN A 65 -7.40 2.57 -9.02
C ASN A 65 -6.13 3.22 -9.56
N LEU A 66 -5.71 4.30 -8.88
CA LEU A 66 -4.38 4.85 -9.00
C LEU A 66 -3.48 4.14 -7.98
N THR A 67 -2.28 3.75 -8.39
CA THR A 67 -1.36 3.03 -7.53
C THR A 67 0.04 3.59 -7.62
N SER A 68 0.54 4.08 -6.49
CA SER A 68 1.92 4.47 -6.29
C SER A 68 2.63 3.55 -5.28
N VAL A 69 2.06 2.37 -5.07
CA VAL A 69 2.60 1.36 -4.14
C VAL A 69 4.05 1.01 -4.47
N ASP A 70 4.40 0.90 -5.74
CA ASP A 70 5.76 0.62 -6.19
C ASP A 70 6.61 1.89 -6.37
N TYR A 71 6.04 2.93 -6.95
CA TYR A 71 6.73 4.19 -7.24
C TYR A 71 5.75 5.29 -7.65
N PHE A 72 6.22 6.52 -7.59
CA PHE A 72 5.61 7.70 -8.19
C PHE A 72 6.45 8.17 -9.40
N GLY A 73 5.85 8.37 -10.56
CA GLY A 73 6.54 8.85 -11.77
C GLY A 73 5.79 9.97 -12.49
N ILE A 74 4.51 9.77 -12.75
CA ILE A 74 3.64 10.69 -13.48
C ILE A 74 2.34 10.86 -12.70
N PRO A 75 1.89 12.08 -12.36
CA PRO A 75 0.55 12.30 -11.86
C PRO A 75 -0.45 11.99 -13.00
N ILE A 76 -1.28 10.97 -12.79
CA ILE A 76 -2.31 10.50 -13.73
C ILE A 76 -3.66 10.70 -13.08
N ASP A 77 -4.58 11.33 -13.80
CA ASP A 77 -5.98 11.38 -13.40
C ASP A 77 -6.77 10.32 -14.17
N VAL A 78 -7.70 9.69 -13.47
CA VAL A 78 -8.63 8.71 -14.05
C VAL A 78 -10.05 9.15 -13.75
N GLN A 79 -10.88 9.16 -14.76
CA GLN A 79 -12.30 9.45 -14.63
C GLN A 79 -13.11 8.32 -15.27
N THR A 80 -14.11 7.83 -14.57
CA THR A 80 -15.10 6.90 -15.09
C THR A 80 -16.34 7.70 -15.53
N LEU A 81 -16.84 7.37 -16.71
CA LEU A 81 -17.99 8.05 -17.31
C LEU A 81 -19.10 7.04 -17.59
N ASP A 82 -20.36 7.48 -17.52
CA ASP A 82 -21.48 6.71 -18.02
C ASP A 82 -21.61 6.82 -19.57
N ALA A 83 -22.58 6.13 -20.12
CA ALA A 83 -22.85 6.16 -21.57
C ALA A 83 -23.24 7.55 -22.11
N SER A 84 -23.58 8.49 -21.23
CA SER A 84 -23.92 9.88 -21.55
C SER A 84 -22.72 10.81 -21.42
N ASN A 85 -21.53 10.28 -21.17
CA ASN A 85 -20.30 11.01 -20.82
C ASN A 85 -20.41 11.83 -19.51
N THR A 86 -21.29 11.44 -18.61
CA THR A 86 -21.35 12.02 -17.26
C THR A 86 -20.37 11.31 -16.34
N ALA A 87 -19.60 12.08 -15.58
CA ALA A 87 -18.64 11.52 -14.63
C ALA A 87 -19.38 10.77 -13.52
N LEU A 88 -19.01 9.50 -13.35
CA LEU A 88 -19.47 8.65 -12.25
C LEU A 88 -18.50 8.73 -11.06
N ASP A 89 -17.20 8.76 -11.35
CA ASP A 89 -16.15 8.83 -10.35
C ASP A 89 -14.88 9.45 -10.94
N SER A 90 -14.03 9.98 -10.08
CA SER A 90 -12.75 10.59 -10.45
C SER A 90 -11.71 10.29 -9.39
N LEU A 91 -10.57 9.78 -9.82
CA LEU A 91 -9.36 9.60 -9.00
C LEU A 91 -8.29 10.55 -9.55
N THR A 92 -7.74 11.42 -8.72
CA THR A 92 -6.92 12.53 -9.20
C THR A 92 -5.62 12.69 -8.43
N TYR A 93 -4.63 13.26 -9.12
CA TYR A 93 -3.51 13.93 -8.51
C TYR A 93 -3.80 15.44 -8.43
N ARG A 94 -3.80 15.98 -7.22
CA ARG A 94 -4.14 17.41 -6.96
C ARG A 94 -3.00 18.37 -7.29
N CYS A 95 -1.82 17.84 -7.64
CA CYS A 95 -0.61 18.63 -7.89
C CYS A 95 0.26 18.01 -8.98
N HIS A 96 1.09 18.86 -9.58
CA HIS A 96 2.11 18.45 -10.54
C HIS A 96 3.33 17.79 -9.86
N THR A 97 4.13 17.05 -10.65
CA THR A 97 5.39 16.44 -10.21
C THR A 97 6.32 17.45 -9.51
N SER A 98 6.36 18.70 -9.99
CA SER A 98 7.18 19.76 -9.41
C SER A 98 6.84 20.12 -7.95
N THR A 99 5.64 19.77 -7.49
CA THR A 99 5.21 19.95 -6.09
C THR A 99 5.50 18.69 -5.26
N ILE A 100 5.21 17.52 -5.80
CA ILE A 100 5.32 16.24 -5.08
C ILE A 100 6.78 15.81 -4.94
N LEU A 101 7.56 15.89 -6.01
CA LEU A 101 8.95 15.39 -6.02
C LEU A 101 9.86 16.03 -4.95
N PRO A 102 9.87 17.37 -4.73
CA PRO A 102 10.67 17.96 -3.66
C PRO A 102 10.29 17.47 -2.26
N LYS A 103 9.02 17.11 -2.04
CA LYS A 103 8.54 16.53 -0.79
C LYS A 103 9.11 15.12 -0.59
N LEU A 104 9.03 14.29 -1.63
CA LEU A 104 9.61 12.94 -1.61
C LEU A 104 11.13 12.98 -1.40
N GLN A 105 11.84 13.90 -2.06
CA GLN A 105 13.27 14.12 -1.88
C GLN A 105 13.63 14.59 -0.47
N GLY A 106 12.70 15.27 0.20
CA GLY A 106 12.86 15.76 1.58
C GLY A 106 12.68 14.69 2.66
N ILE A 107 12.30 13.45 2.32
CA ILE A 107 12.15 12.38 3.30
C ILE A 107 13.52 12.02 3.89
N ALA A 108 13.68 12.23 5.20
CA ALA A 108 14.96 12.05 5.86
C ALA A 108 15.44 10.59 5.84
N GLY A 109 16.72 10.38 5.53
CA GLY A 109 17.36 9.07 5.56
C GLY A 109 17.05 8.15 4.38
N VAL A 110 16.29 8.61 3.40
CA VAL A 110 15.99 7.84 2.17
C VAL A 110 17.17 7.93 1.21
N THR A 111 17.56 6.78 0.66
CA THR A 111 18.63 6.69 -0.35
C THR A 111 18.22 5.74 -1.49
N GLY A 112 18.75 5.99 -2.68
CA GLY A 112 18.50 5.12 -3.86
C GLY A 112 17.07 5.12 -4.39
N ALA A 113 16.17 5.94 -3.84
CA ALA A 113 14.76 5.93 -4.23
C ALA A 113 14.50 6.71 -5.53
N GLN A 114 15.28 7.75 -5.83
CA GLN A 114 15.11 8.50 -7.06
C GLN A 114 15.85 7.84 -8.23
N ILE A 115 15.12 7.57 -9.29
CA ILE A 115 15.64 7.11 -10.57
C ILE A 115 15.53 8.26 -11.58
N ASN A 116 16.63 8.54 -12.27
CA ASN A 116 16.69 9.56 -13.32
C ASN A 116 16.82 8.91 -14.68
N THR A 117 16.37 9.60 -15.74
CA THR A 117 16.63 9.24 -17.12
C THR A 117 18.13 9.33 -17.43
N ALA A 118 18.58 8.78 -18.54
CA ALA A 118 19.96 8.90 -19.02
C ALA A 118 20.41 10.37 -19.16
N GLY A 119 19.49 11.31 -19.43
CA GLY A 119 19.74 12.75 -19.49
C GLY A 119 19.70 13.47 -18.12
N GLY A 120 19.62 12.72 -17.00
CA GLY A 120 19.60 13.28 -15.64
C GLY A 120 18.25 13.82 -15.18
N ASN A 121 17.20 13.79 -16.01
CA ASN A 121 15.87 14.22 -15.64
C ASN A 121 15.19 13.19 -14.74
N PHE A 122 14.26 13.63 -13.90
CA PHE A 122 13.45 12.75 -13.07
C PHE A 122 12.70 11.70 -13.91
N SER A 123 12.83 10.45 -13.51
CA SER A 123 12.07 9.33 -14.06
C SER A 123 10.98 8.88 -13.07
N ARG A 124 11.37 8.40 -11.90
CA ARG A 124 10.45 7.95 -10.86
C ARG A 124 11.09 8.02 -9.47
N PHE A 125 10.24 7.96 -8.44
CA PHE A 125 10.65 7.87 -7.05
C PHE A 125 10.09 6.58 -6.47
N LEU A 126 10.96 5.65 -6.10
CA LEU A 126 10.60 4.33 -5.60
C LEU A 126 10.00 4.43 -4.20
N SER A 127 8.98 3.64 -3.94
CA SER A 127 8.35 3.51 -2.63
C SER A 127 9.19 2.69 -1.65
N PRO A 128 8.87 2.69 -0.35
CA PRO A 128 9.51 1.82 0.62
C PRO A 128 9.32 0.32 0.35
N GLN A 129 8.29 -0.06 -0.40
CA GLN A 129 8.06 -1.46 -0.78
C GLN A 129 9.16 -2.00 -1.70
N ILE A 130 9.80 -1.13 -2.47
CA ILE A 130 10.86 -1.50 -3.40
C ILE A 130 12.23 -1.37 -2.71
N SER A 131 12.65 -2.43 -2.06
CA SER A 131 13.96 -2.50 -1.42
C SER A 131 14.65 -3.83 -1.77
N PRO A 132 15.90 -3.80 -2.31
CA PRO A 132 16.61 -2.70 -2.95
C PRO A 132 16.00 -2.30 -4.30
N PRO A 133 16.38 -1.17 -4.97
CA PRO A 133 17.52 -0.31 -4.62
C PRO A 133 17.18 0.84 -3.66
N ALA A 134 15.89 1.15 -3.44
CA ALA A 134 15.49 2.16 -2.46
C ALA A 134 15.79 1.68 -1.04
N SER A 135 16.28 2.56 -0.18
CA SER A 135 16.45 2.30 1.25
C SER A 135 15.74 3.37 2.05
N TYR A 136 14.83 2.94 2.89
CA TYR A 136 14.08 3.78 3.83
C TYR A 136 14.47 3.44 5.27
N PRO A 137 14.47 4.42 6.19
CA PRO A 137 14.76 4.16 7.58
C PRO A 137 13.80 3.14 8.18
N LEU A 138 14.32 2.14 8.88
CA LEU A 138 13.48 1.20 9.64
C LEU A 138 12.83 1.93 10.81
N MET A 139 11.59 1.57 11.11
CA MET A 139 10.83 2.13 12.24
C MET A 139 11.18 1.47 13.58
N THR A 140 12.46 1.15 13.81
CA THR A 140 12.92 0.42 15.00
C THR A 140 12.58 1.15 16.29
N SER A 141 12.83 2.46 16.37
CA SER A 141 12.52 3.26 17.57
C SER A 141 11.02 3.33 17.83
N TYR A 142 10.21 3.39 16.77
CA TYR A 142 8.76 3.35 16.90
C TYR A 142 8.30 2.00 17.47
N LEU A 143 8.76 0.90 16.88
CA LEU A 143 8.44 -0.44 17.39
C LEU A 143 8.89 -0.61 18.85
N SER A 144 10.10 -0.16 19.20
CA SER A 144 10.61 -0.20 20.57
C SER A 144 9.77 0.62 21.54
N SER A 145 9.20 1.75 21.11
CA SER A 145 8.30 2.58 21.92
C SER A 145 7.00 1.87 22.30
N MET A 146 6.67 0.79 21.61
CA MET A 146 5.50 -0.05 21.91
C MET A 146 5.75 -1.12 22.95
N THR A 147 7.00 -1.33 23.40
CA THR A 147 7.33 -2.31 24.46
C THR A 147 6.39 -2.17 25.68
N GLY A 148 5.79 -3.27 26.08
CA GLY A 148 4.83 -3.33 27.19
C GLY A 148 3.46 -2.76 26.90
N LYS A 149 3.22 -2.19 25.72
CA LYS A 149 1.89 -1.71 25.34
C LYS A 149 1.09 -2.83 24.68
N THR A 150 -0.18 -2.89 25.06
CA THR A 150 -1.16 -3.84 24.49
C THR A 150 -1.89 -3.18 23.33
N ILE A 151 -2.11 -3.96 22.27
CA ILE A 151 -2.95 -3.57 21.13
C ILE A 151 -4.12 -4.53 20.97
N THR A 152 -5.21 -4.03 20.39
CA THR A 152 -6.38 -4.82 19.97
C THR A 152 -6.57 -4.65 18.47
N VAL A 153 -6.67 -5.76 17.76
CA VAL A 153 -6.80 -5.81 16.30
C VAL A 153 -8.14 -6.44 15.95
N ASP A 154 -9.06 -5.62 15.47
CA ASP A 154 -10.33 -6.03 14.89
C ASP A 154 -10.20 -6.02 13.38
N SER A 155 -10.19 -7.19 12.76
CA SER A 155 -10.01 -7.35 11.31
C SER A 155 -11.24 -7.98 10.67
N THR A 156 -11.41 -7.71 9.36
CA THR A 156 -12.43 -8.36 8.55
C THR A 156 -11.77 -9.06 7.37
N TYR A 157 -11.92 -10.37 7.30
CA TYR A 157 -11.51 -11.16 6.15
C TYR A 157 -12.70 -11.37 5.21
N TYR A 158 -12.60 -10.83 4.01
CA TYR A 158 -13.65 -10.90 2.98
C TYR A 158 -13.60 -12.19 2.15
N GLY A 159 -13.22 -13.30 2.79
CA GLY A 159 -13.28 -14.62 2.18
C GLY A 159 -14.70 -15.20 2.16
N ASN A 160 -14.81 -16.45 1.73
CA ASN A 160 -16.06 -17.20 1.80
C ASN A 160 -15.88 -18.42 2.75
N PRO A 161 -16.45 -18.37 3.97
CA PRO A 161 -17.35 -17.32 4.47
C PRO A 161 -16.60 -16.03 4.90
N LEU A 162 -17.31 -14.90 4.91
CA LEU A 162 -16.84 -13.67 5.56
C LEU A 162 -16.56 -13.97 7.04
N THR A 163 -15.43 -13.50 7.55
CA THR A 163 -15.06 -13.64 8.95
C THR A 163 -14.58 -12.33 9.56
N THR A 164 -14.89 -12.13 10.83
CA THR A 164 -14.33 -11.02 11.63
C THR A 164 -13.50 -11.59 12.77
N THR A 165 -12.50 -10.84 13.20
CA THR A 165 -11.60 -11.25 14.27
C THR A 165 -11.51 -10.18 15.34
N ASN A 166 -11.22 -10.60 16.57
CA ASN A 166 -10.80 -9.71 17.65
C ASN A 166 -9.61 -10.36 18.33
N TYR A 167 -8.42 -9.78 18.14
CA TYR A 167 -7.16 -10.28 18.67
C TYR A 167 -6.49 -9.23 19.54
N THR A 168 -5.86 -9.66 20.64
CA THR A 168 -5.17 -8.77 21.58
C THR A 168 -3.79 -9.34 21.90
N GLY A 169 -2.79 -8.47 22.02
CA GLY A 169 -1.44 -8.86 22.42
C GLY A 169 -0.63 -7.69 22.93
N THR A 170 0.47 -8.01 23.62
CA THR A 170 1.39 -7.02 24.22
C THR A 170 2.77 -7.16 23.57
N PHE A 171 3.38 -6.04 23.19
CA PHE A 171 4.72 -6.03 22.61
C PHE A 171 5.79 -6.37 23.62
N ALA A 172 6.65 -7.31 23.29
CA ALA A 172 7.85 -7.64 24.04
C ALA A 172 8.99 -6.65 23.79
N ALA A 173 10.05 -6.71 24.58
CA ALA A 173 11.19 -5.79 24.47
C ALA A 173 11.97 -5.88 23.16
N ASP A 174 11.93 -7.04 22.50
CA ASP A 174 12.53 -7.26 21.17
C ASP A 174 11.62 -6.83 20.00
N GLY A 175 10.49 -6.19 20.30
CA GLY A 175 9.50 -5.76 19.33
C GLY A 175 8.60 -6.89 18.80
N SER A 176 8.73 -8.10 19.30
CA SER A 176 7.82 -9.20 18.97
C SER A 176 6.47 -9.02 19.65
N ILE A 177 5.44 -9.65 19.08
CA ILE A 177 4.10 -9.69 19.67
C ILE A 177 3.46 -11.05 19.41
N THR A 178 2.79 -11.58 20.43
CA THR A 178 1.88 -12.71 20.27
C THR A 178 0.46 -12.23 20.56
N LEU A 179 -0.39 -12.42 19.57
CA LEU A 179 -1.79 -12.05 19.59
C LEU A 179 -2.65 -13.30 19.82
N THR A 180 -3.63 -13.21 20.71
CA THR A 180 -4.65 -14.24 20.95
C THR A 180 -6.02 -13.64 20.85
N GLY A 181 -7.01 -14.41 20.43
CA GLY A 181 -8.34 -13.85 20.23
C GLY A 181 -9.34 -14.84 19.66
N THR A 182 -10.37 -14.30 19.04
CA THR A 182 -11.50 -15.04 18.49
C THR A 182 -11.71 -14.75 17.01
N ILE A 183 -12.29 -15.72 16.33
CA ILE A 183 -12.75 -15.63 14.94
C ILE A 183 -14.26 -15.83 14.93
N THR A 184 -14.99 -14.89 14.35
CA THR A 184 -16.44 -14.93 14.25
C THR A 184 -16.85 -15.03 12.78
N THR A 185 -17.76 -15.97 12.49
CA THR A 185 -18.41 -16.09 11.18
C THR A 185 -19.83 -15.53 11.29
N PRO A 186 -20.10 -14.29 10.85
CA PRO A 186 -21.38 -13.62 11.07
C PRO A 186 -22.57 -14.36 10.47
N SER A 187 -22.40 -15.00 9.30
CA SER A 187 -23.48 -15.73 8.62
C SER A 187 -24.02 -16.91 9.42
N THR A 188 -23.23 -17.47 10.31
CA THR A 188 -23.63 -18.59 11.20
C THR A 188 -23.74 -18.18 12.65
N SER A 189 -23.43 -16.90 12.99
CA SER A 189 -23.30 -16.42 14.37
C SER A 189 -22.34 -17.27 15.22
N SER A 190 -21.35 -17.89 14.58
CA SER A 190 -20.38 -18.76 15.26
C SER A 190 -19.14 -17.97 15.64
N THR A 191 -18.74 -18.09 16.90
CA THR A 191 -17.48 -17.54 17.41
C THR A 191 -16.65 -18.67 18.00
N VAL A 192 -15.41 -18.79 17.57
CA VAL A 192 -14.46 -19.80 18.04
C VAL A 192 -13.17 -19.12 18.52
N ALA A 193 -12.44 -19.80 19.40
CA ALA A 193 -11.08 -19.37 19.74
C ALA A 193 -10.19 -19.51 18.52
N GLY A 194 -9.50 -18.44 18.16
CA GLY A 194 -8.49 -18.47 17.09
C GLY A 194 -7.16 -19.03 17.62
N GLN A 195 -6.32 -19.49 16.70
CA GLN A 195 -4.96 -19.90 17.07
C GLN A 195 -4.12 -18.66 17.44
N PRO A 196 -3.15 -18.78 18.35
CA PRO A 196 -2.20 -17.70 18.63
C PRO A 196 -1.43 -17.32 17.37
N LEU A 197 -1.33 -16.02 17.10
CA LEU A 197 -0.54 -15.46 16.02
C LEU A 197 0.67 -14.74 16.60
N ALA A 198 1.88 -15.19 16.25
CA ALA A 198 3.10 -14.56 16.73
C ALA A 198 3.89 -13.93 15.57
N ILE A 199 4.29 -12.67 15.78
CA ILE A 199 5.06 -11.87 14.83
C ILE A 199 6.37 -11.48 15.51
N GLY A 200 7.51 -11.87 14.94
CA GLY A 200 8.82 -11.43 15.41
C GLY A 200 9.08 -9.95 15.07
N GLY A 201 9.82 -9.24 15.91
CA GLY A 201 10.09 -7.81 15.71
C GLY A 201 10.80 -7.52 14.39
N ALA A 202 11.78 -8.36 13.98
CA ALA A 202 12.46 -8.20 12.69
C ALA A 202 11.52 -8.40 11.49
N GLN A 203 10.64 -9.40 11.55
CA GLN A 203 9.62 -9.67 10.52
C GLN A 203 8.61 -8.52 10.41
N LEU A 204 8.20 -7.97 11.56
CA LEU A 204 7.29 -6.84 11.58
C LEU A 204 7.92 -5.59 10.97
N LEU A 205 9.20 -5.28 11.32
CA LEU A 205 9.92 -4.13 10.74
C LEU A 205 10.03 -4.22 9.21
N GLN A 206 10.21 -5.42 8.65
CA GLN A 206 10.18 -5.63 7.20
C GLN A 206 8.78 -5.43 6.62
N GLY A 207 7.76 -5.91 7.33
CA GLY A 207 6.36 -5.87 6.87
C GLY A 207 5.69 -4.50 6.94
N ILE A 208 6.16 -3.58 7.79
CA ILE A 208 5.54 -2.25 7.97
C ILE A 208 5.43 -1.48 6.65
N TYR A 209 6.43 -1.55 5.79
CA TYR A 209 6.41 -0.88 4.49
C TYR A 209 5.78 -1.71 3.37
N THR A 210 5.97 -3.03 3.41
CA THR A 210 5.62 -3.91 2.28
C THR A 210 4.24 -4.53 2.40
N GLY A 211 3.66 -4.57 3.59
CA GLY A 211 2.45 -5.35 3.84
C GLY A 211 2.66 -6.86 3.75
N ASN A 212 3.90 -7.30 3.55
CA ASN A 212 4.28 -8.70 3.42
C ASN A 212 5.19 -9.10 4.56
N GLY A 213 5.05 -10.33 5.03
CA GLY A 213 5.91 -10.85 6.09
C GLY A 213 5.55 -12.27 6.48
N ASN A 214 6.43 -12.85 7.27
CA ASN A 214 6.25 -14.16 7.87
C ASN A 214 5.84 -14.02 9.33
N TYR A 215 5.04 -14.94 9.79
CA TYR A 215 4.56 -15.04 11.17
C TYR A 215 4.35 -16.52 11.52
N THR A 216 3.87 -16.82 12.73
CA THR A 216 3.45 -18.17 13.08
C THR A 216 2.02 -18.18 13.58
N VAL A 217 1.29 -19.24 13.25
CA VAL A 217 -0.08 -19.49 13.71
C VAL A 217 -0.11 -20.83 14.44
N GLY A 218 -0.46 -20.83 15.72
CA GLY A 218 -0.41 -22.03 16.54
C GLY A 218 0.99 -22.68 16.59
N GLY A 219 2.05 -21.88 16.43
CA GLY A 219 3.43 -22.34 16.38
C GLY A 219 3.88 -22.88 15.01
N GLN A 220 3.03 -22.88 13.99
CA GLN A 220 3.39 -23.27 12.62
C GLN A 220 3.72 -22.05 11.76
N PRO A 221 4.73 -22.13 10.87
CA PRO A 221 5.06 -21.05 9.94
C PRO A 221 3.87 -20.70 9.04
N ALA A 222 3.66 -19.41 8.81
CA ALA A 222 2.65 -18.84 7.92
C ALA A 222 3.17 -17.54 7.30
N ALA A 223 2.56 -17.07 6.25
CA ALA A 223 2.94 -15.85 5.55
C ALA A 223 1.71 -15.06 5.09
N VAL A 224 1.90 -13.77 4.84
CA VAL A 224 0.84 -12.90 4.31
C VAL A 224 0.34 -13.39 2.94
N SER A 225 1.20 -14.05 2.15
CA SER A 225 0.83 -14.67 0.87
C SER A 225 -0.22 -15.78 0.98
N ASP A 226 -0.45 -16.35 2.17
CA ASP A 226 -1.47 -17.37 2.39
C ASP A 226 -2.88 -16.77 2.23
N ASN A 227 -2.99 -15.44 2.35
CA ASN A 227 -4.19 -14.66 2.11
C ASN A 227 -5.42 -15.18 2.87
N ASP A 228 -5.21 -15.52 4.12
CA ASP A 228 -6.21 -16.02 5.05
C ASP A 228 -6.59 -14.97 6.12
N VAL A 229 -7.38 -15.38 7.09
CA VAL A 229 -7.81 -14.53 8.20
C VAL A 229 -6.63 -14.02 9.05
N TYR A 230 -5.56 -14.79 9.19
CA TYR A 230 -4.37 -14.39 9.95
C TYR A 230 -3.49 -13.40 9.18
N ALA A 231 -3.45 -13.54 7.86
CA ALA A 231 -2.79 -12.57 6.99
C ALA A 231 -3.37 -11.17 7.13
N VAL A 232 -4.71 -11.06 7.26
CA VAL A 232 -5.38 -9.77 7.47
C VAL A 232 -5.01 -9.18 8.83
N ILE A 233 -4.98 -10.00 9.90
CA ILE A 233 -4.55 -9.53 11.24
C ILE A 233 -3.12 -8.99 11.18
N TYR A 234 -2.20 -9.72 10.53
CA TYR A 234 -0.81 -9.26 10.35
C TYR A 234 -0.75 -7.91 9.61
N ARG A 235 -1.51 -7.78 8.49
CA ARG A 235 -1.57 -6.54 7.71
C ARG A 235 -2.05 -5.37 8.56
N ASP A 236 -3.08 -5.55 9.38
CA ASP A 236 -3.61 -4.49 10.26
C ASP A 236 -2.60 -4.07 11.32
N VAL A 237 -1.84 -5.02 11.89
CA VAL A 237 -0.72 -4.68 12.80
C VAL A 237 0.31 -3.82 12.10
N ALA A 238 0.76 -4.22 10.91
CA ALA A 238 1.77 -3.50 10.14
C ALA A 238 1.24 -2.14 9.65
N ALA A 239 -0.02 -2.08 9.20
CA ALA A 239 -0.69 -0.84 8.78
C ALA A 239 -0.74 0.19 9.91
N GLY A 240 -1.02 -0.23 11.14
CA GLY A 240 -1.05 0.67 12.29
C GLY A 240 0.28 1.38 12.55
N PHE A 241 1.41 0.74 12.25
CA PHE A 241 2.72 1.40 12.24
C PHE A 241 2.92 2.29 11.02
N ALA A 242 2.60 1.80 9.83
CA ALA A 242 2.74 2.58 8.60
C ALA A 242 1.93 3.88 8.62
N LEU A 243 0.75 3.84 9.23
CA LEU A 243 -0.18 4.98 9.36
C LEU A 243 0.10 5.86 10.59
N GLY A 244 0.95 5.42 11.53
CA GLY A 244 1.29 6.17 12.74
C GLY A 244 0.22 6.09 13.84
N TYR A 245 -0.60 5.06 13.89
CA TYR A 245 -1.70 4.95 14.84
C TYR A 245 -1.29 4.37 16.19
N TRP A 246 -0.47 3.30 16.20
CA TRP A 246 -0.10 2.62 17.44
C TRP A 246 0.61 3.52 18.43
N GLY A 247 0.16 3.50 19.69
CA GLY A 247 0.74 4.31 20.76
C GLY A 247 0.35 5.78 20.73
N GLY A 248 -0.40 6.21 19.73
CA GLY A 248 -0.83 7.60 19.55
C GLY A 248 -2.14 7.95 20.27
N LYS A 249 -2.65 9.15 19.98
CA LYS A 249 -3.86 9.71 20.63
C LYS A 249 -5.16 8.96 20.31
N TYR A 250 -5.18 8.18 19.24
CA TYR A 250 -6.36 7.43 18.82
C TYR A 250 -6.49 6.06 19.53
N GLY A 251 -5.56 5.77 20.46
CA GLY A 251 -5.56 4.52 21.21
C GLY A 251 -4.95 3.34 20.44
N ASN A 252 -4.92 2.20 21.11
CA ASN A 252 -4.26 0.99 20.62
C ASN A 252 -5.26 -0.07 20.14
N SER A 253 -6.34 0.35 19.46
CA SER A 253 -7.32 -0.55 18.86
C SER A 253 -7.67 -0.09 17.47
N THR A 254 -7.69 -1.02 16.49
CA THR A 254 -8.09 -0.72 15.11
C THR A 254 -9.50 -0.16 15.02
N SER A 255 -10.41 -0.60 15.89
CA SER A 255 -11.78 -0.06 15.95
C SER A 255 -11.84 1.43 16.31
N SER A 256 -10.87 1.93 17.06
CA SER A 256 -10.80 3.35 17.44
C SER A 256 -10.24 4.26 16.33
N TRP A 257 -9.66 3.70 15.29
CA TRP A 257 -9.07 4.45 14.17
C TRP A 257 -10.06 4.78 13.07
N LYS A 258 -11.20 4.12 13.04
CA LYS A 258 -12.22 4.33 12.00
C LYS A 258 -12.64 5.79 11.91
N GLY A 259 -12.47 6.39 10.73
CA GLY A 259 -12.78 7.80 10.48
C GLY A 259 -11.74 8.79 11.03
N GLN A 260 -10.62 8.30 11.59
CA GLN A 260 -9.52 9.15 12.02
C GLN A 260 -8.55 9.40 10.86
N PRO A 261 -7.99 10.61 10.71
CA PRO A 261 -7.04 10.89 9.66
C PRO A 261 -5.74 10.10 9.90
N PRO A 262 -5.28 9.33 8.90
CA PRO A 262 -3.96 8.70 8.95
C PRO A 262 -2.86 9.77 8.90
N PHE A 263 -1.65 9.42 9.32
CA PHE A 263 -0.46 10.29 9.32
C PHE A 263 -0.61 11.60 10.11
N ALA A 264 -1.75 11.83 10.75
CA ALA A 264 -1.88 12.95 11.66
C ALA A 264 -0.90 12.77 12.82
N ALA A 265 -0.45 13.85 13.43
CA ALA A 265 0.37 13.82 14.63
C ALA A 265 -0.41 13.12 15.75
N ALA A 266 -0.42 11.80 15.73
CA ALA A 266 -1.19 10.94 16.62
C ALA A 266 -0.63 10.93 18.04
N TRP A 267 0.55 11.50 18.25
CA TRP A 267 1.25 11.52 19.51
C TRP A 267 1.09 12.88 20.21
N ASN A 268 0.67 12.87 21.46
CA ASN A 268 0.65 14.08 22.30
C ASN A 268 2.09 14.57 22.59
N THR A 269 3.02 13.61 22.73
CA THR A 269 4.47 13.85 22.81
C THR A 269 5.11 12.91 21.82
N PRO A 270 5.65 13.39 20.69
CA PRO A 270 6.30 12.54 19.72
C PRO A 270 7.41 11.73 20.36
N PRO A 271 7.58 10.44 20.01
CA PRO A 271 8.78 9.70 20.39
C PRO A 271 10.00 10.40 19.82
N ALA A 272 11.16 10.21 20.47
CA ALA A 272 12.43 10.83 20.08
C ALA A 272 12.99 10.25 18.75
N PHE A 273 12.14 9.95 17.78
CA PHE A 273 12.51 9.42 16.48
C PHE A 273 11.63 10.01 15.36
N THR A 274 12.19 10.06 14.15
CA THR A 274 11.53 10.53 12.95
C THR A 274 12.06 9.69 11.78
N PRO A 275 11.19 9.20 10.87
CA PRO A 275 9.73 9.24 10.90
C PRO A 275 9.12 8.15 11.79
N TYR A 276 7.92 8.39 12.31
CA TYR A 276 7.10 7.38 13.01
C TYR A 276 5.87 6.95 12.21
N PHE A 277 5.92 7.11 10.91
CA PHE A 277 4.94 6.63 9.94
C PHE A 277 5.59 6.57 8.54
N ASN A 278 4.89 5.98 7.59
CA ASN A 278 5.32 5.92 6.19
C ASN A 278 5.16 7.30 5.52
N GLN A 279 6.23 8.11 5.52
CA GLN A 279 6.21 9.46 4.94
C GLN A 279 5.96 9.47 3.43
N TYR A 280 6.41 8.45 2.70
CA TYR A 280 6.10 8.31 1.28
C TYR A 280 4.59 8.22 1.06
N ALA A 281 3.94 7.31 1.78
CA ALA A 281 2.49 7.12 1.69
C ALA A 281 1.72 8.37 2.13
N GLN A 282 2.18 9.08 3.16
CA GLN A 282 1.62 10.37 3.57
C GLN A 282 1.65 11.37 2.44
N ILE A 283 2.82 11.57 1.80
CA ILE A 283 2.97 12.54 0.73
C ILE A 283 2.07 12.17 -0.46
N ILE A 284 2.06 10.91 -0.88
CA ILE A 284 1.18 10.48 -1.96
C ILE A 284 -0.29 10.74 -1.62
N GLY A 285 -0.76 10.34 -0.44
CA GLY A 285 -2.15 10.54 -0.01
C GLY A 285 -2.54 12.02 0.20
N GLU A 286 -1.59 12.89 0.58
CA GLU A 286 -1.84 14.33 0.68
C GLU A 286 -2.15 14.96 -0.68
N TYR A 287 -1.52 14.48 -1.74
CA TYR A 287 -1.58 15.08 -3.07
C TYR A 287 -2.35 14.26 -4.11
N SER A 288 -2.89 13.10 -3.74
CA SER A 288 -3.63 12.25 -4.68
C SER A 288 -4.63 11.32 -3.99
N ASP A 289 -5.45 10.69 -4.81
CA ASP A 289 -6.30 9.56 -4.44
C ASP A 289 -5.60 8.22 -4.73
N SER A 290 -4.29 8.26 -4.97
CA SER A 290 -3.46 7.09 -5.25
C SER A 290 -3.06 6.36 -3.96
N TYR A 291 -3.00 5.05 -4.04
CA TYR A 291 -2.44 4.22 -2.98
C TYR A 291 -0.93 4.43 -2.86
N GLY A 292 -0.45 4.81 -1.68
CA GLY A 292 0.97 4.97 -1.38
C GLY A 292 1.59 3.80 -0.62
N PHE A 293 0.81 2.75 -0.30
CA PHE A 293 1.27 1.58 0.46
C PHE A 293 0.30 0.39 0.30
N SER A 294 0.74 -0.81 0.69
CA SER A 294 0.07 -2.08 0.39
C SER A 294 -1.11 -2.46 1.31
N PHE A 295 -1.62 -1.55 2.11
CA PHE A 295 -2.65 -1.85 3.11
C PHE A 295 -4.03 -1.22 2.82
N SER A 296 -4.23 -0.72 1.65
CA SER A 296 -5.49 -0.07 1.24
C SER A 296 -6.53 -1.08 0.76
#